data_ad32bedd0523a6d73ee291bc7a9f01a4
#
_entry.id   ad32bedd0523a6d73ee291bc7a9f01a4
#
_cell.length_a   1.000
_cell.length_b   1.000
_cell.length_c   1.000
_cell.angle_alpha   90.00
_cell.angle_beta   90.00
_cell.angle_gamma   90.00
#
_symmetry.space_group_name_H-M   'P 1'
#
loop_
_entity.id
_entity.type
_entity.pdbx_description
1 polymer ?
#
loop_
_entity_poly.entity_id
_entity_poly.type
_entity_poly.pdbx_seq_one_letter_code
_entity_poly.pdbx_strand_id
1 'polypeptide(L)'
;NAPVLALAPYLASLELFEKVGMKALIKKRNKIVAYLEFILQEIDKEVDSSFEIITPSSQQERGTQLSVFLHGEGKELFNYLMENGVITDWREPNVIRLAPAPFYSSFEDMYEFGQILKRGIQEN
;
A
#
# COMPACT_ATOMS: atom_id res chain seq x y z
N ASN A 1 5.01 -8.00 -36.12
CA ASN A 1 5.20 -6.56 -35.99
C ASN A 1 5.20 -6.13 -34.52
N ALA A 2 6.16 -5.29 -34.13
CA ALA A 2 6.23 -4.79 -32.77
C ALA A 2 5.06 -3.83 -32.47
N PRO A 3 4.41 -3.93 -31.30
CA PRO A 3 3.31 -3.06 -30.91
C PRO A 3 3.83 -1.67 -30.48
N VAL A 4 4.14 -0.82 -31.46
CA VAL A 4 4.81 0.48 -31.25
C VAL A 4 4.06 1.38 -30.27
N LEU A 5 2.73 1.43 -30.34
CA LEU A 5 1.91 2.27 -29.47
C LEU A 5 1.94 1.81 -28.00
N ALA A 6 2.20 0.52 -27.75
CA ALA A 6 2.35 0.00 -26.40
C ALA A 6 3.80 0.12 -25.89
N LEU A 7 4.78 -0.03 -26.78
CA LEU A 7 6.20 0.01 -26.42
C LEU A 7 6.72 1.43 -26.15
N ALA A 8 6.17 2.45 -26.82
CA ALA A 8 6.62 3.83 -26.63
C ALA A 8 6.42 4.33 -25.18
N PRO A 9 5.23 4.24 -24.56
CA PRO A 9 5.08 4.61 -23.15
C PRO A 9 5.83 3.67 -22.20
N TYR A 10 6.01 2.40 -22.57
CA TYR A 10 6.83 1.46 -21.80
C TYR A 10 8.30 1.91 -21.76
N LEU A 11 8.85 2.34 -22.90
CA LEU A 11 10.20 2.88 -22.97
C LEU A 11 10.37 4.11 -22.08
N ALA A 12 9.41 5.03 -22.11
CA ALA A 12 9.43 6.22 -21.26
C ALA A 12 9.45 5.86 -19.77
N SER A 13 8.69 4.85 -19.38
CA SER A 13 8.69 4.31 -18.01
C SER A 13 10.06 3.72 -17.63
N LEU A 14 10.64 2.91 -18.52
CA LEU A 14 11.97 2.31 -18.30
C LEU A 14 13.08 3.36 -18.16
N GLU A 15 13.00 4.46 -18.91
CA GLU A 15 13.95 5.57 -18.79
C GLU A 15 13.91 6.22 -17.41
N LEU A 16 12.72 6.32 -16.78
CA LEU A 16 12.59 6.80 -15.41
C LEU A 16 13.27 5.84 -14.42
N PHE A 17 13.07 4.53 -14.59
CA PHE A 17 13.73 3.53 -13.75
C PHE A 17 15.25 3.56 -13.91
N GLU A 18 15.73 3.71 -15.14
CA GLU A 18 17.17 3.81 -15.42
C GLU A 18 17.77 5.06 -14.77
N LYS A 19 17.08 6.20 -14.89
CA LYS A 19 17.54 7.48 -14.33
C LYS A 19 17.67 7.44 -12.80
N VAL A 20 16.71 6.84 -12.13
CA VAL A 20 16.69 6.75 -10.65
C VAL A 20 17.53 5.58 -10.14
N GLY A 21 17.44 4.44 -10.82
CA GLY A 21 18.09 3.19 -10.43
C GLY A 21 17.29 2.38 -9.43
N MET A 22 17.32 1.07 -9.59
CA MET A 22 16.59 0.14 -8.72
C MET A 22 17.08 0.19 -7.28
N LYS A 23 18.37 0.43 -7.05
CA LYS A 23 18.94 0.51 -5.70
C LYS A 23 18.30 1.62 -4.87
N ALA A 24 18.11 2.81 -5.45
CA ALA A 24 17.46 3.94 -4.79
C ALA A 24 15.98 3.66 -4.54
N LEU A 25 15.30 3.04 -5.50
CA LEU A 25 13.89 2.66 -5.37
C LEU A 25 13.68 1.62 -4.26
N ILE A 26 14.54 0.61 -4.18
CA ILE A 26 14.49 -0.40 -3.13
C ILE A 26 14.75 0.23 -1.76
N LYS A 27 15.68 1.17 -1.67
CA LYS A 27 15.96 1.89 -0.42
C LYS A 27 14.74 2.67 0.05
N LYS A 28 14.08 3.40 -0.83
CA LYS A 28 12.84 4.12 -0.49
C LYS A 28 11.71 3.14 -0.14
N ARG A 29 11.56 2.05 -0.92
CA ARG A 29 10.59 1.00 -0.64
C ARG A 29 10.71 0.48 0.79
N ASN A 30 11.93 0.12 1.19
CA ASN A 30 12.17 -0.43 2.52
C ASN A 30 11.73 0.53 3.63
N LYS A 31 11.98 1.83 3.45
CA LYS A 31 11.59 2.86 4.43
C LYS A 31 10.08 3.11 4.44
N ILE A 32 9.46 3.27 3.27
CA ILE A 32 8.04 3.63 3.20
C ILE A 32 7.14 2.47 3.62
N VAL A 33 7.50 1.23 3.26
CA VAL A 33 6.74 0.05 3.67
C VAL A 33 6.91 -0.22 5.16
N ALA A 34 8.10 -0.03 5.70
CA ALA A 34 8.33 -0.15 7.14
C ALA A 34 7.51 0.90 7.92
N TYR A 35 7.41 2.12 7.41
CA TYR A 35 6.58 3.16 8.01
C TYR A 35 5.10 2.82 7.95
N LEU A 36 4.62 2.34 6.80
CA LEU A 36 3.23 1.88 6.65
C LEU A 36 2.91 0.74 7.64
N GLU A 37 3.80 -0.24 7.74
CA GLU A 37 3.66 -1.33 8.70
C GLU A 37 3.60 -0.82 10.15
N PHE A 38 4.46 0.12 10.49
CA PHE A 38 4.45 0.76 11.80
C PHE A 38 3.10 1.45 12.08
N ILE A 39 2.57 2.22 11.13
CA ILE A 39 1.27 2.88 11.25
C ILE A 39 0.16 1.85 11.50
N LEU A 40 0.15 0.76 10.72
CA LEU A 40 -0.84 -0.30 10.88
C LEU A 40 -0.76 -0.96 12.25
N GLN A 41 0.46 -1.22 12.74
CA GLN A 41 0.66 -1.81 14.06
C GLN A 41 0.21 -0.88 15.19
N GLU A 42 0.45 0.42 15.07
CA GLU A 42 -0.01 1.40 16.06
C GLU A 42 -1.53 1.50 16.09
N ILE A 43 -2.18 1.51 14.92
CA ILE A 43 -3.63 1.50 14.83
C ILE A 43 -4.22 0.23 15.45
N ASP A 44 -3.63 -0.93 15.16
CA ASP A 44 -4.07 -2.21 15.70
C ASP A 44 -4.07 -2.24 17.23
N LYS A 45 -3.07 -1.60 17.85
CA LYS A 45 -3.01 -1.47 19.32
C LYS A 45 -4.11 -0.58 19.88
N GLU A 46 -4.54 0.44 19.13
CA GLU A 46 -5.52 1.41 19.61
C GLU A 46 -6.97 0.98 19.39
N VAL A 47 -7.24 0.19 18.35
CA VAL A 47 -8.61 -0.12 17.92
C VAL A 47 -9.00 -1.59 18.06
N ASP A 48 -8.28 -2.33 18.87
CA ASP A 48 -8.64 -3.70 19.27
C ASP A 48 -8.76 -4.68 18.08
N SER A 49 -7.63 -5.00 17.47
CA SER A 49 -7.42 -6.10 16.49
C SER A 49 -8.51 -6.33 15.45
N SER A 50 -8.74 -5.34 14.59
CA SER A 50 -9.68 -5.52 13.47
C SER A 50 -9.04 -6.08 12.21
N PHE A 51 -7.72 -6.27 12.21
CA PHE A 51 -7.00 -6.75 11.02
C PHE A 51 -5.68 -7.46 11.36
N GLU A 52 -5.13 -8.14 10.36
CA GLU A 52 -3.87 -8.86 10.44
C GLU A 52 -3.04 -8.61 9.17
N ILE A 53 -1.76 -8.30 9.32
CA ILE A 53 -0.85 -8.17 8.17
C ILE A 53 -0.36 -9.56 7.77
N ILE A 54 -0.75 -10.04 6.58
CA ILE A 54 -0.38 -11.37 6.07
C ILE A 54 1.02 -11.37 5.48
N THR A 55 1.44 -10.26 4.86
CA THR A 55 2.76 -10.13 4.23
C THR A 55 3.88 -10.30 5.26
N PRO A 56 4.95 -11.06 4.95
CA PRO A 56 6.08 -11.20 5.85
C PRO A 56 6.69 -9.86 6.25
N SER A 57 7.15 -9.76 7.50
CA SER A 57 7.77 -8.53 8.02
C SER A 57 9.21 -8.33 7.54
N SER A 58 9.88 -9.39 7.07
CA SER A 58 11.24 -9.32 6.54
C SER A 58 11.28 -8.55 5.21
N GLN A 59 12.16 -7.54 5.14
CA GLN A 59 12.35 -6.75 3.92
C GLN A 59 12.84 -7.56 2.72
N GLN A 60 13.49 -8.69 2.97
CA GLN A 60 13.96 -9.60 1.92
C GLN A 60 12.85 -10.47 1.34
N GLU A 61 11.75 -10.63 2.05
CA GLU A 61 10.64 -11.51 1.68
C GLU A 61 9.43 -10.77 1.14
N ARG A 62 9.54 -9.46 0.95
CA ARG A 62 8.42 -8.63 0.46
C ARG A 62 8.88 -7.54 -0.50
N GLY A 63 7.92 -7.06 -1.30
CA GLY A 63 8.09 -5.89 -2.18
C GLY A 63 7.48 -4.64 -1.55
N THR A 64 6.75 -3.86 -2.36
CA THR A 64 6.04 -2.66 -1.90
C THR A 64 4.68 -2.96 -1.30
N GLN A 65 4.11 -4.13 -1.56
CA GLN A 65 2.74 -4.44 -1.16
C GLN A 65 2.67 -5.03 0.23
N LEU A 66 1.73 -4.54 1.02
CA LEU A 66 1.26 -5.20 2.23
C LEU A 66 -0.17 -5.69 2.01
N SER A 67 -0.41 -6.96 2.30
CA SER A 67 -1.74 -7.56 2.28
C SER A 67 -2.27 -7.61 3.70
N VAL A 68 -3.44 -7.02 3.90
CA VAL A 68 -4.08 -6.89 5.21
C VAL A 68 -5.39 -7.66 5.20
N PHE A 69 -5.47 -8.69 6.04
CA PHE A 69 -6.70 -9.43 6.26
C PHE A 69 -7.56 -8.71 7.29
N LEU A 70 -8.84 -8.50 6.96
CA LEU A 70 -9.77 -7.79 7.83
C LEU A 70 -10.70 -8.78 8.54
N HIS A 71 -10.87 -8.60 9.84
CA HIS A 71 -11.84 -9.34 10.61
C HIS A 71 -13.18 -8.57 10.59
N GLY A 72 -14.29 -9.28 10.34
CA GLY A 72 -15.63 -8.68 10.30
C GLY A 72 -15.99 -8.07 8.94
N GLU A 73 -16.60 -6.89 8.94
CA GLU A 73 -17.17 -6.22 7.75
C GLU A 73 -16.09 -5.49 6.91
N GLY A 74 -15.12 -6.26 6.43
CA GLY A 74 -13.97 -5.72 5.69
C GLY A 74 -14.34 -4.94 4.43
N LYS A 75 -15.40 -5.36 3.73
CA LYS A 75 -15.83 -4.68 2.50
C LYS A 75 -16.35 -3.26 2.77
N GLU A 76 -17.01 -3.05 3.88
CA GLU A 76 -17.47 -1.71 4.28
C GLU A 76 -16.29 -0.77 4.54
N LEU A 77 -15.26 -1.26 5.22
CA LEU A 77 -14.04 -0.50 5.45
C LEU A 77 -13.33 -0.18 4.12
N PHE A 78 -13.24 -1.14 3.21
CA PHE A 78 -12.69 -0.90 1.87
C PHE A 78 -13.45 0.21 1.14
N ASN A 79 -14.78 0.16 1.14
CA ASN A 79 -15.61 1.19 0.51
C ASN A 79 -15.39 2.55 1.15
N TYR A 80 -15.32 2.61 2.48
CA TYR A 80 -15.02 3.85 3.21
C TYR A 80 -13.67 4.44 2.78
N LEU A 81 -12.64 3.63 2.67
CA LEU A 81 -11.32 4.07 2.20
C LEU A 81 -11.40 4.67 0.80
N MET A 82 -12.08 3.98 -0.13
CA MET A 82 -12.25 4.45 -1.51
C MET A 82 -13.00 5.79 -1.57
N GLU A 83 -14.06 5.96 -0.79
CA GLU A 83 -14.84 7.20 -0.71
C GLU A 83 -14.03 8.36 -0.14
N ASN A 84 -13.02 8.07 0.68
CA ASN A 84 -12.14 9.07 1.28
C ASN A 84 -10.81 9.25 0.52
N GLY A 85 -10.75 8.80 -0.73
CA GLY A 85 -9.62 9.04 -1.62
C GLY A 85 -8.44 8.08 -1.46
N VAL A 86 -8.61 7.00 -0.70
CA VAL A 86 -7.59 5.95 -0.55
C VAL A 86 -7.89 4.83 -1.55
N ILE A 87 -7.17 4.85 -2.66
CA ILE A 87 -7.36 3.89 -3.74
C ILE A 87 -6.51 2.66 -3.47
N THR A 88 -7.16 1.56 -3.11
CA THR A 88 -6.53 0.28 -2.81
C THR A 88 -7.12 -0.84 -3.65
N ASP A 89 -6.69 -2.05 -3.44
CA ASP A 89 -7.17 -3.21 -4.17
C ASP A 89 -7.82 -4.20 -3.20
N TRP A 90 -9.01 -4.68 -3.58
CA TRP A 90 -9.77 -5.65 -2.79
C TRP A 90 -9.56 -7.07 -3.30
N ARG A 91 -9.35 -8.01 -2.38
CA ARG A 91 -9.31 -9.44 -2.68
C ARG A 91 -10.23 -10.20 -1.74
N GLU A 92 -11.10 -11.00 -2.36
CA GLU A 92 -11.98 -11.89 -1.60
C GLU A 92 -11.17 -12.93 -0.79
N PRO A 93 -11.63 -13.37 0.34
CA PRO A 93 -12.90 -12.95 0.96
C PRO A 93 -12.81 -11.62 1.73
N ASN A 94 -11.65 -11.20 2.22
CA ASN A 94 -11.57 -10.10 3.18
C ASN A 94 -10.16 -9.48 3.26
N VAL A 95 -9.52 -9.26 2.12
CA VAL A 95 -8.15 -8.71 2.07
C VAL A 95 -8.12 -7.38 1.34
N ILE A 96 -7.48 -6.38 1.94
CA ILE A 96 -7.09 -5.14 1.28
C ILE A 96 -5.58 -5.21 0.99
N ARG A 97 -5.20 -4.89 -0.25
CA ARG A 97 -3.79 -4.78 -0.62
C ARG A 97 -3.40 -3.31 -0.71
N LEU A 98 -2.35 -2.96 0.02
CA LEU A 98 -1.78 -1.61 0.08
C LEU A 98 -0.42 -1.65 -0.62
N ALA A 99 -0.22 -0.80 -1.61
CA ALA A 99 1.01 -0.82 -2.41
C ALA A 99 1.55 0.60 -2.62
N PRO A 100 2.25 1.17 -1.63
CA PRO A 100 2.87 2.49 -1.82
C PRO A 100 3.95 2.41 -2.89
N ALA A 101 3.80 3.20 -3.95
CA ALA A 101 4.72 3.20 -5.07
C ALA A 101 5.92 4.11 -4.77
N PRO A 102 7.18 3.62 -4.84
CA PRO A 102 8.36 4.44 -4.52
C PRO A 102 8.49 5.71 -5.36
N PHE A 103 7.98 5.72 -6.60
CA PHE A 103 7.99 6.92 -7.45
C PHE A 103 6.99 7.99 -7.04
N TYR A 104 5.87 7.63 -6.45
CA TYR A 104 4.73 8.53 -6.29
C TYR A 104 4.30 8.74 -4.85
N SER A 105 4.41 7.71 -4.02
CA SER A 105 3.93 7.79 -2.64
C SER A 105 4.93 8.49 -1.73
N SER A 106 4.42 9.33 -0.83
CA SER A 106 5.20 10.02 0.18
C SER A 106 4.95 9.45 1.58
N PHE A 107 5.81 9.79 2.53
CA PHE A 107 5.59 9.44 3.94
C PHE A 107 4.36 10.16 4.49
N GLU A 108 4.07 11.37 4.03
CA GLU A 108 2.86 12.10 4.38
C GLU A 108 1.61 11.37 3.91
N ASP A 109 1.63 10.80 2.69
CA ASP A 109 0.53 9.97 2.19
C ASP A 109 0.26 8.78 3.12
N MET A 110 1.30 8.14 3.65
CA MET A 110 1.16 7.04 4.59
C MET A 110 0.53 7.49 5.91
N TYR A 111 0.94 8.64 6.41
CA TYR A 111 0.36 9.23 7.62
C TYR A 111 -1.13 9.56 7.42
N GLU A 112 -1.46 10.23 6.32
CA GLU A 112 -2.86 10.57 5.98
C GLU A 112 -3.72 9.31 5.81
N PHE A 113 -3.20 8.29 5.14
CA PHE A 113 -3.85 6.99 5.04
C PHE A 113 -4.16 6.43 6.43
N GLY A 114 -3.20 6.47 7.33
CA GLY A 114 -3.39 5.98 8.70
C GLY A 114 -4.50 6.69 9.44
N GLN A 115 -4.61 8.02 9.27
CA GLN A 115 -5.69 8.81 9.88
C GLN A 115 -7.06 8.42 9.31
N ILE A 116 -7.16 8.23 8.01
CA ILE A 116 -8.40 7.82 7.33
C ILE A 116 -8.79 6.40 7.77
N LEU A 117 -7.84 5.47 7.77
CA LEU A 117 -8.08 4.09 8.20
C LEU A 117 -8.60 4.03 9.64
N LYS A 118 -7.95 4.74 10.54
CA LYS A 118 -8.36 4.80 11.95
C LYS A 118 -9.79 5.30 12.11
N ARG A 119 -10.15 6.38 11.42
CA ARG A 119 -11.52 6.89 11.43
C ARG A 119 -12.51 5.89 10.86
N GLY A 120 -12.16 5.23 9.76
CA GLY A 120 -13.02 4.21 9.15
C GLY A 120 -13.31 3.04 10.08
N ILE A 121 -12.32 2.58 10.82
CA ILE A 121 -12.48 1.51 11.81
C ILE A 121 -13.34 1.98 12.98
N GLN A 122 -13.14 3.21 13.48
CA GLN A 122 -13.89 3.74 14.63
C GLN A 122 -15.35 4.05 14.31
N GLU A 123 -15.67 4.38 13.06
CA GLU A 123 -17.03 4.72 12.62
C GLU A 123 -17.88 3.48 12.26
N ASN A 124 -17.23 2.34 12.05
CA ASN A 124 -17.91 1.08 11.67
C ASN A 124 -17.94 0.06 12.86
#